data_15f4a77951af5f454cd38994e7e648e8
#
_entry.id   15f4a77951af5f454cd38994e7e648e8
#
_cell.length_a   1.000
_cell.length_b   1.000
_cell.length_c   1.000
_cell.angle_alpha   90.00
_cell.angle_beta   90.00
_cell.angle_gamma   90.00
#
_symmetry.space_group_name_H-M   'P 1'
#
loop_
_entity.id
_entity.type
_entity.pdbx_description
1 polymer ?
#
loop_
_entity_poly.entity_id
_entity_poly.type
_entity_poly.pdbx_seq_one_letter_code
_entity_poly.pdbx_strand_id
1 'polypeptide(L)'
;MLIAFDPAKDAVNLAKHGLSLALAADLEWDSAMVWKDDRKEYGEARQCALAPIGQRLYFVAFVDRGDARRAISLRKANIREVTYYAKND
;
A
#
# COMPACT_ATOMS: atom_id res chain seq x y z
N MET A 1 -10.28 -1.60 -10.90
CA MET A 1 -9.41 -2.43 -10.04
C MET A 1 -10.14 -2.78 -8.76
N LEU A 2 -10.17 -4.04 -8.41
CA LEU A 2 -10.75 -4.51 -7.15
C LEU A 2 -9.68 -4.53 -6.07
N ILE A 3 -10.01 -3.98 -4.91
CA ILE A 3 -9.14 -4.08 -3.73
C ILE A 3 -9.69 -5.20 -2.84
N ALA A 4 -8.82 -6.12 -2.45
CA ALA A 4 -9.14 -7.22 -1.56
C ALA A 4 -8.19 -7.22 -0.39
N PHE A 5 -8.55 -7.88 0.70
CA PHE A 5 -7.67 -8.07 1.85
C PHE A 5 -8.19 -9.20 2.74
N ASP A 6 -7.28 -9.77 3.51
CA ASP A 6 -7.60 -10.78 4.51
C ASP A 6 -8.09 -10.07 5.78
N PRO A 7 -9.28 -10.41 6.32
CA PRO A 7 -9.79 -9.79 7.54
C PRO A 7 -8.84 -9.88 8.73
N ALA A 8 -8.07 -10.97 8.85
CA ALA A 8 -7.11 -11.11 9.94
C ALA A 8 -5.96 -10.12 9.79
N LYS A 9 -5.48 -9.89 8.57
CA LYS A 9 -4.45 -8.87 8.30
C LYS A 9 -5.00 -7.47 8.50
N ASP A 10 -6.26 -7.25 8.17
CA ASP A 10 -6.91 -5.96 8.41
C ASP A 10 -6.95 -5.62 9.89
N ALA A 11 -7.32 -6.59 10.74
CA ALA A 11 -7.35 -6.40 12.19
C ALA A 11 -5.97 -6.04 12.73
N VAL A 12 -4.92 -6.72 12.26
CA VAL A 12 -3.53 -6.42 12.64
C VAL A 12 -3.13 -5.02 12.20
N ASN A 13 -3.46 -4.66 10.96
CA ASN A 13 -3.11 -3.35 10.43
C ASN A 13 -3.80 -2.23 11.19
N LEU A 14 -5.08 -2.42 11.52
CA LEU A 14 -5.85 -1.45 12.29
C LEU A 14 -5.26 -1.25 13.68
N ALA A 15 -4.89 -2.34 14.35
CA ALA A 15 -4.28 -2.27 15.69
C ALA A 15 -2.90 -1.58 15.63
N LYS A 16 -2.11 -1.85 14.59
CA LYS A 16 -0.73 -1.37 14.48
C LYS A 16 -0.64 0.07 13.97
N HIS A 17 -1.47 0.41 12.99
CA HIS A 17 -1.36 1.69 12.27
C HIS A 17 -2.61 2.57 12.38
N GLY A 18 -3.69 2.06 12.97
CA GLY A 18 -4.94 2.80 13.08
C GLY A 18 -5.71 2.94 11.78
N LEU A 19 -5.36 2.15 10.76
CA LEU A 19 -5.95 2.23 9.43
C LEU A 19 -6.45 0.87 8.97
N SER A 20 -7.65 0.85 8.37
CA SER A 20 -8.16 -0.35 7.72
C SER A 20 -7.50 -0.52 6.35
N LEU A 21 -7.26 -1.77 5.95
CA LEU A 21 -6.78 -2.08 4.60
C LEU A 21 -7.79 -1.70 3.53
N ALA A 22 -9.06 -1.54 3.89
CA ALA A 22 -10.10 -1.08 2.97
C ALA A 22 -9.80 0.31 2.42
N LEU A 23 -9.00 1.11 3.14
CA LEU A 23 -8.58 2.43 2.68
C LEU A 23 -7.81 2.38 1.36
N ALA A 24 -7.21 1.23 1.03
CA ALA A 24 -6.48 1.05 -0.23
C ALA A 24 -7.36 1.29 -1.45
N ALA A 25 -8.69 1.13 -1.32
CA ALA A 25 -9.61 1.41 -2.42
C ALA A 25 -9.68 2.91 -2.76
N ASP A 26 -9.33 3.76 -1.81
CA ASP A 26 -9.37 5.22 -1.99
C ASP A 26 -8.03 5.81 -2.45
N LEU A 27 -6.97 5.01 -2.52
CA LEU A 27 -5.68 5.50 -3.00
C LEU A 27 -5.77 5.90 -4.47
N GLU A 28 -5.08 6.98 -4.80
CA GLU A 28 -4.99 7.46 -6.18
C GLU A 28 -3.90 6.67 -6.90
N TRP A 29 -4.24 5.45 -7.31
CA TRP A 29 -3.29 4.51 -7.91
C TRP A 29 -2.65 5.03 -9.19
N ASP A 30 -3.34 5.89 -9.93
CA ASP A 30 -2.78 6.49 -11.15
C ASP A 30 -1.60 7.40 -10.84
N SER A 31 -1.51 7.89 -9.63
CA SER A 31 -0.41 8.74 -9.18
C SER A 31 0.59 7.97 -8.31
N ALA A 32 0.45 6.65 -8.21
CA ALA A 32 1.29 5.84 -7.34
C ALA A 32 2.68 5.64 -7.91
N MET A 33 3.65 5.61 -7.01
CA MET A 33 5.00 5.18 -7.29
C MET A 33 5.10 3.75 -6.79
N VAL A 34 5.38 2.79 -7.68
CA VAL A 34 5.32 1.36 -7.37
C VAL A 34 6.69 0.72 -7.61
N TRP A 35 7.08 -0.19 -6.70
CA TRP A 35 8.31 -0.97 -6.87
C TRP A 35 8.13 -2.37 -6.30
N LYS A 36 8.98 -3.28 -6.75
CA LYS A 36 8.98 -4.66 -6.27
C LYS A 36 9.56 -4.72 -4.85
N ASP A 37 8.91 -5.49 -3.98
CA ASP A 37 9.38 -5.67 -2.62
C ASP A 37 10.32 -6.88 -2.56
N ASP A 38 11.63 -6.60 -2.55
CA ASP A 38 12.68 -7.62 -2.52
C ASP A 38 13.27 -7.85 -1.14
N ARG A 39 12.65 -7.29 -0.09
CA ARG A 39 13.23 -7.36 1.27
C ARG A 39 13.38 -8.79 1.78
N LYS A 40 12.55 -9.71 1.33
CA LYS A 40 12.67 -11.12 1.64
C LYS A 40 11.89 -11.96 0.63
N GLU A 41 12.05 -13.29 0.73
CA GLU A 41 11.30 -14.24 -0.08
C GLU A 41 9.91 -14.44 0.51
N TYR A 42 8.88 -14.07 -0.23
CA TYR A 42 7.48 -14.16 0.23
C TYR A 42 6.71 -15.32 -0.39
N GLY A 43 7.32 -16.03 -1.33
CA GLY A 43 6.62 -17.09 -2.07
C GLY A 43 5.71 -16.58 -3.17
N GLU A 44 5.50 -15.26 -3.28
CA GLU A 44 4.74 -14.62 -4.36
C GLU A 44 5.26 -13.21 -4.59
N ALA A 45 4.94 -12.64 -5.73
CA ALA A 45 5.43 -11.32 -6.13
C ALA A 45 4.73 -10.23 -5.30
N ARG A 46 5.42 -9.73 -4.28
CA ARG A 46 4.93 -8.62 -3.45
C ARG A 46 5.48 -7.30 -3.96
N GLN A 47 4.63 -6.29 -3.96
CA GLN A 47 4.99 -4.95 -4.39
C GLN A 47 4.69 -3.94 -3.30
N CYS A 48 5.35 -2.79 -3.39
CA CYS A 48 5.09 -1.65 -2.52
C CYS A 48 4.72 -0.44 -3.36
N ALA A 49 3.95 0.47 -2.79
CA ALA A 49 3.63 1.72 -3.45
C ALA A 49 3.57 2.86 -2.46
N LEU A 50 3.88 4.05 -2.96
CA LEU A 50 3.55 5.32 -2.33
C LEU A 50 2.44 5.94 -3.16
N ALA A 51 1.30 6.18 -2.55
CA ALA A 51 0.13 6.71 -3.24
C ALA A 51 -0.64 7.68 -2.34
N PRO A 52 -1.18 8.76 -2.92
CA PRO A 52 -1.90 9.75 -2.13
C PRO A 52 -3.38 9.47 -2.01
N ILE A 53 -3.97 10.01 -0.94
CA ILE A 53 -5.40 10.28 -0.85
C ILE A 53 -5.48 11.76 -0.53
N GLY A 54 -5.92 12.58 -1.48
CA GLY A 54 -5.87 14.02 -1.32
C GLY A 54 -4.46 14.49 -1.10
N GLN A 55 -4.20 15.17 0.02
CA GLN A 55 -2.89 15.73 0.35
C GLN A 55 -2.04 14.83 1.25
N ARG A 56 -2.54 13.64 1.59
CA ARG A 56 -1.84 12.71 2.46
C ARG A 56 -1.26 11.55 1.65
N LEU A 57 0.02 11.27 1.86
CA LEU A 57 0.69 10.14 1.21
C LEU A 57 0.66 8.91 2.11
N TYR A 58 0.46 7.74 1.50
CA TYR A 58 0.43 6.45 2.20
C TYR A 58 1.42 5.49 1.57
N PHE A 59 1.92 4.58 2.40
CA PHE A 59 2.70 3.43 1.97
C PHE A 59 1.81 2.21 2.05
N VAL A 60 1.79 1.40 0.97
CA VAL A 60 0.99 0.18 0.92
C VAL A 60 1.83 -0.96 0.35
N ALA A 61 1.74 -2.14 0.98
CA ALA A 61 2.30 -3.38 0.43
C ALA A 61 1.13 -4.21 -0.09
N PHE A 62 1.29 -4.79 -1.26
CA PHE A 62 0.21 -5.52 -1.92
C PHE A 62 0.71 -6.61 -2.85
N VAL A 63 -0.21 -7.50 -3.23
CA VAL A 63 0.01 -8.56 -4.23
C VAL A 63 -1.14 -8.49 -5.23
N ASP A 64 -0.82 -8.52 -6.51
CA ASP A 64 -1.84 -8.59 -7.56
C ASP A 64 -2.18 -10.05 -7.85
N ARG A 65 -3.47 -10.37 -7.86
CA ARG A 65 -3.99 -11.70 -8.18
C ARG A 65 -5.19 -11.54 -9.10
N GLY A 66 -5.00 -11.90 -10.38
CA GLY A 66 -6.06 -11.73 -11.37
C GLY A 66 -6.51 -10.27 -11.42
N ASP A 67 -7.81 -10.04 -11.25
CA ASP A 67 -8.39 -8.70 -11.30
C ASP A 67 -8.32 -7.94 -9.98
N ALA A 68 -7.82 -8.59 -8.93
CA ALA A 68 -7.81 -8.01 -7.60
C ALA A 68 -6.40 -7.62 -7.18
N ARG A 69 -6.30 -6.48 -6.49
CA ARG A 69 -5.09 -6.06 -5.79
C ARG A 69 -5.31 -6.29 -4.31
N ARG A 70 -4.52 -7.21 -3.75
CA ARG A 70 -4.69 -7.62 -2.36
C ARG A 70 -3.78 -6.79 -1.48
N ALA A 71 -4.37 -5.91 -0.68
CA ALA A 71 -3.62 -5.08 0.27
C ALA A 71 -3.17 -5.93 1.45
N ILE A 72 -1.89 -5.80 1.83
CA ILE A 72 -1.27 -6.58 2.89
C ILE A 72 -0.98 -5.71 4.10
N SER A 73 -0.47 -4.51 3.89
CA SER A 73 -0.27 -3.53 4.95
C SER A 73 -0.41 -2.13 4.39
N LEU A 74 -0.85 -1.21 5.25
CA LEU A 74 -1.10 0.18 4.86
C LEU A 74 -0.78 1.07 6.05
N ARG A 75 0.00 2.11 5.83
CA ARG A 75 0.33 3.11 6.85
C ARG A 75 0.53 4.47 6.22
N LYS A 76 0.52 5.49 7.04
CA LYS A 76 0.91 6.83 6.56
C LYS A 76 2.38 6.78 6.17
N ALA A 77 2.73 7.48 5.10
CA ALA A 77 4.11 7.61 4.66
C ALA A 77 4.92 8.40 5.69
N ASN A 78 6.19 8.04 5.87
CA ASN A 78 7.10 8.79 6.72
C ASN A 78 7.70 9.96 5.93
N ILE A 79 8.47 10.82 6.62
CA ILE A 79 9.01 12.03 5.97
C ILE A 79 10.00 11.70 4.84
N ARG A 80 10.76 10.62 4.94
CA ARG A 80 11.66 10.20 3.86
C ARG A 80 10.89 9.83 2.62
N GLU A 81 9.81 9.10 2.81
CA GLU A 81 8.94 8.66 1.72
C GLU A 81 8.26 9.84 1.05
N VAL A 82 7.76 10.78 1.84
CA VAL A 82 7.16 12.01 1.32
C VAL A 82 8.17 12.78 0.48
N THR A 83 9.39 12.95 0.99
CA THR A 83 10.45 13.66 0.27
C THR A 83 10.83 12.94 -1.02
N TYR A 84 10.95 11.62 -0.96
CA TYR A 84 11.29 10.82 -2.13
C TYR A 84 10.21 10.92 -3.21
N TYR A 85 8.95 10.81 -2.81
CA TYR A 85 7.82 10.89 -3.72
C TYR A 85 7.78 12.27 -4.40
N ALA A 86 7.96 13.33 -3.63
CA ALA A 86 7.94 14.70 -4.16
C ALA A 86 9.04 14.94 -5.19
N LYS A 87 10.23 14.35 -4.98
CA LYS A 87 11.36 14.52 -5.91
C LYS A 87 11.19 13.73 -7.20
N ASN A 88 10.48 12.63 -7.15
CA ASN A 88 10.38 11.70 -8.28
C ASN A 88 8.99 11.69 -8.93
N ASP A 89 8.15 12.57 -8.49
CA ASP A 89 6.79 12.70 -9.03
C ASP A 89 6.78 13.51 -10.33
#